data_b9569e7339e1c07dec171434773f3b9b
#
_entry.id   b9569e7339e1c07dec171434773f3b9b
#
_cell.length_a   1.000
_cell.length_b   1.000
_cell.length_c   1.000
_cell.angle_alpha   90.00
_cell.angle_beta   90.00
_cell.angle_gamma   90.00
#
_symmetry.space_group_name_H-M   'P 1'
#
loop_
_entity.id
_entity.type
_entity.pdbx_description
1 polymer ?
#
loop_
_entity_poly.entity_id
_entity_poly.type
_entity_poly.pdbx_seq_one_letter_code
_entity_poly.pdbx_strand_id
1 'polypeptide(L)'
;SQDGRPGATISVRVRGGGSITQSNDPLYVVDGFPVSNISDIPASEIESIDVLKDASSTAIYGARGANGVILVTTKSAKEGRVKVSYDGYVQVKNVSKTLETLSAQEYVLHNWSYAASRGTANQDAVEKYFGLGSKYGNHYADYANVKAHDYTDDVLRTALTHNHNVNISGGTDKTKVIFSLGYINDEGIKINSDYNRLNASFKIRQQLAKTLDLDVDFRYTESNMNGQEGVTNGKGSNVSGAYRYRPIDNPLGGVSYSEVASGFSFGVANIDDKHNPVELINDITNKSYSRSLRGSAALSWEIVK
;
A
#
# COMPACT_ATOMS: atom_id res chain seq x y z
N SER A 1 8.62 3.35 -3.74
CA SER A 1 7.93 3.17 -2.45
C SER A 1 8.74 2.23 -1.58
N GLN A 2 8.70 2.40 -0.29
CA GLN A 2 9.33 1.46 0.66
C GLN A 2 8.46 0.23 0.93
N ASP A 3 7.31 0.16 0.27
CA ASP A 3 6.25 -0.74 0.63
C ASP A 3 5.46 -1.08 -0.65
N GLY A 4 5.21 -2.36 -0.86
CA GLY A 4 4.51 -2.89 -2.04
C GLY A 4 2.98 -2.90 -1.92
N ARG A 5 2.41 -2.18 -0.94
CA ARG A 5 0.96 -2.12 -0.75
C ARG A 5 0.26 -1.39 -1.89
N PRO A 6 -0.96 -1.78 -2.25
CA PRO A 6 -1.77 -1.02 -3.18
C PRO A 6 -1.95 0.44 -2.72
N GLY A 7 -1.82 1.38 -3.64
CA GLY A 7 -1.96 2.80 -3.34
C GLY A 7 -0.88 3.40 -2.43
N ALA A 8 0.22 2.70 -2.18
CA ALA A 8 1.32 3.23 -1.38
C ALA A 8 1.90 4.51 -2.00
N THR A 9 2.12 5.52 -1.17
CA THR A 9 2.73 6.78 -1.59
C THR A 9 4.22 6.61 -1.83
N ILE A 10 4.74 7.27 -2.84
CA ILE A 10 6.17 7.30 -3.11
C ILE A 10 6.80 8.36 -2.20
N SER A 11 7.69 7.95 -1.31
CA SER A 11 8.53 8.89 -0.58
C SER A 11 9.70 9.34 -1.45
N VAL A 12 9.78 10.61 -1.72
CA VAL A 12 10.87 11.24 -2.48
C VAL A 12 11.68 12.12 -1.55
N ARG A 13 13.00 12.04 -1.64
CA ARG A 13 13.92 12.91 -0.92
C ARG A 13 14.81 13.62 -1.91
N VAL A 14 14.87 14.94 -1.85
CA VAL A 14 15.68 15.77 -2.73
C VAL A 14 17.02 16.14 -2.07
N ARG A 15 17.00 16.39 -0.76
CA ARG A 15 18.20 16.64 0.09
C ARG A 15 18.26 15.61 1.20
N GLY A 16 19.43 15.43 1.79
CA GLY A 16 19.56 14.61 3.01
C GLY A 16 18.63 15.13 4.12
N GLY A 17 18.19 14.23 5.02
CA GLY A 17 17.30 14.62 6.12
C GLY A 17 17.92 15.74 6.97
N GLY A 18 17.32 16.90 6.93
CA GLY A 18 17.75 18.09 7.69
C GLY A 18 17.04 18.24 9.03
N SER A 19 15.95 17.49 9.25
CA SER A 19 15.18 17.55 10.49
C SER A 19 14.96 16.16 11.08
N ILE A 20 15.11 16.08 12.40
CA ILE A 20 14.82 14.86 13.18
C ILE A 20 13.33 14.85 13.60
N THR A 21 12.70 16.01 13.68
CA THR A 21 11.34 16.17 14.23
C THR A 21 10.28 16.59 13.22
N GLN A 22 10.68 17.02 12.02
CA GLN A 22 9.77 17.48 10.97
C GLN A 22 9.90 16.61 9.71
N SER A 23 8.87 16.63 8.85
CA SER A 23 8.94 15.97 7.55
C SER A 23 10.13 16.49 6.73
N ASN A 24 10.85 15.57 6.11
CA ASN A 24 11.91 15.86 5.16
C ASN A 24 11.41 15.76 3.70
N ASP A 25 10.11 15.75 3.49
CA ASP A 25 9.52 15.68 2.16
C ASP A 25 9.70 17.01 1.42
N PRO A 26 9.95 16.96 0.11
CA PRO A 26 10.03 18.16 -0.71
C PRO A 26 8.64 18.81 -0.86
N LEU A 27 8.63 20.09 -1.18
CA LEU A 27 7.42 20.77 -1.60
C LEU A 27 7.08 20.35 -3.04
N TYR A 28 5.88 19.86 -3.25
CA TYR A 28 5.36 19.61 -4.59
C TYR A 28 4.60 20.82 -5.11
N VAL A 29 4.88 21.23 -6.33
CA VAL A 29 4.19 22.32 -7.02
C VAL A 29 3.72 21.81 -8.37
N VAL A 30 2.42 21.77 -8.58
CA VAL A 30 1.80 21.29 -9.81
C VAL A 30 1.18 22.46 -10.55
N ASP A 31 1.63 22.70 -11.77
CA ASP A 31 1.19 23.83 -12.60
C ASP A 31 1.18 25.18 -11.86
N GLY A 32 2.18 25.40 -11.00
CA GLY A 32 2.34 26.61 -10.19
C GLY A 32 1.65 26.58 -8.81
N PHE A 33 0.85 25.57 -8.49
CA PHE A 33 0.13 25.46 -7.21
C PHE A 33 0.77 24.44 -6.26
N PRO A 34 1.03 24.82 -5.00
CA PRO A 34 1.54 23.89 -4.00
C PRO A 34 0.53 22.80 -3.65
N VAL A 35 0.97 21.54 -3.64
CA VAL A 35 0.16 20.38 -3.26
C VAL A 35 0.88 19.51 -2.23
N SER A 36 0.16 18.68 -1.50
CA SER A 36 0.74 17.80 -0.48
C SER A 36 1.45 16.59 -1.08
N ASN A 37 0.98 16.08 -2.20
CA ASN A 37 1.57 14.97 -2.95
C ASN A 37 1.14 14.99 -4.41
N ILE A 38 1.78 14.17 -5.24
CA ILE A 38 1.48 14.02 -6.66
C ILE A 38 0.93 12.63 -7.02
N SER A 39 0.60 11.82 -6.02
CA SER A 39 0.14 10.44 -6.23
C SER A 39 -1.18 10.37 -7.00
N ASP A 40 -1.95 11.44 -6.99
CA ASP A 40 -3.23 11.58 -7.68
C ASP A 40 -3.11 12.01 -9.14
N ILE A 41 -1.89 12.25 -9.63
CA ILE A 41 -1.64 12.64 -11.02
C ILE A 41 -1.12 11.41 -11.81
N PRO A 42 -1.85 10.93 -12.81
CA PRO A 42 -1.35 9.89 -13.69
C PRO A 42 -0.06 10.31 -14.41
N ALA A 43 0.90 9.40 -14.52
CA ALA A 43 2.15 9.68 -15.25
C ALA A 43 1.89 10.08 -16.71
N SER A 44 0.82 9.57 -17.31
CA SER A 44 0.39 9.92 -18.67
C SER A 44 -0.02 11.39 -18.84
N GLU A 45 -0.37 12.08 -17.74
CA GLU A 45 -0.72 13.51 -17.74
C GLU A 45 0.49 14.43 -17.49
N ILE A 46 1.64 13.88 -17.08
CA ILE A 46 2.83 14.67 -16.78
C ILE A 46 3.59 14.99 -18.08
N GLU A 47 3.96 16.25 -18.27
CA GLU A 47 4.84 16.69 -19.34
C GLU A 47 6.29 16.76 -18.88
N SER A 48 6.56 17.36 -17.71
CA SER A 48 7.90 17.40 -17.11
C SER A 48 7.87 17.36 -15.58
N ILE A 49 8.97 16.91 -15.01
CA ILE A 49 9.26 16.99 -13.57
C ILE A 49 10.63 17.63 -13.42
N ASP A 50 10.66 18.80 -12.77
CA ASP A 50 11.87 19.53 -12.51
C ASP A 50 12.15 19.57 -11.00
N VAL A 51 13.38 19.27 -10.60
CA VAL A 51 13.78 19.22 -9.19
C VAL A 51 14.66 20.41 -8.85
N LEU A 52 14.14 21.34 -8.06
CA LEU A 52 14.88 22.50 -7.56
C LEU A 52 15.55 22.13 -6.24
N LYS A 53 16.87 22.05 -6.27
CA LYS A 53 17.69 21.70 -5.10
C LYS A 53 18.59 22.86 -4.62
N ASP A 54 18.69 23.92 -5.37
CA ASP A 54 19.56 25.05 -5.03
C ASP A 54 18.80 26.13 -4.26
N ALA A 55 19.46 26.79 -3.31
CA ALA A 55 18.83 27.80 -2.46
C ALA A 55 18.24 28.97 -3.26
N SER A 56 18.91 29.38 -4.34
CA SER A 56 18.43 30.46 -5.21
C SER A 56 17.15 30.11 -5.94
N SER A 57 17.02 28.86 -6.44
CA SER A 57 15.83 28.40 -7.16
C SER A 57 14.64 28.09 -6.25
N THR A 58 14.91 27.76 -4.96
CA THR A 58 13.86 27.49 -3.97
C THR A 58 13.42 28.71 -3.18
N ALA A 59 14.13 29.84 -3.29
CA ALA A 59 13.88 31.07 -2.51
C ALA A 59 12.45 31.62 -2.66
N ILE A 60 11.87 31.51 -3.85
CA ILE A 60 10.50 31.98 -4.12
C ILE A 60 9.43 31.23 -3.33
N TYR A 61 9.76 30.02 -2.82
CA TYR A 61 8.85 29.17 -2.04
C TYR A 61 9.07 29.33 -0.52
N GLY A 62 10.01 30.21 -0.11
CA GLY A 62 10.31 30.51 1.29
C GLY A 62 10.72 29.27 2.10
N ALA A 63 10.35 29.25 3.39
CA ALA A 63 10.68 28.13 4.28
C ALA A 63 10.15 26.76 3.82
N ARG A 64 9.04 26.73 3.07
CA ARG A 64 8.48 25.48 2.52
C ARG A 64 9.38 24.83 1.47
N GLY A 65 10.27 25.61 0.82
CA GLY A 65 11.25 25.08 -0.14
C GLY A 65 12.54 24.53 0.46
N ALA A 66 12.69 24.55 1.79
CA ALA A 66 13.96 24.19 2.47
C ALA A 66 14.41 22.74 2.17
N ASN A 67 13.48 21.82 2.04
CA ASN A 67 13.75 20.41 1.70
C ASN A 67 13.86 20.13 0.19
N GLY A 68 13.85 21.19 -0.64
CA GLY A 68 13.76 21.12 -2.09
C GLY A 68 12.34 21.28 -2.60
N VAL A 69 12.21 21.55 -3.89
CA VAL A 69 10.92 21.72 -4.56
C VAL A 69 10.88 20.83 -5.79
N ILE A 70 9.80 20.12 -5.97
CA ILE A 70 9.52 19.32 -7.17
C ILE A 70 8.41 20.04 -7.95
N LEU A 71 8.80 20.57 -9.10
CA LEU A 71 7.86 21.18 -10.04
C LEU A 71 7.33 20.10 -10.98
N VAL A 72 6.03 19.97 -11.03
CA VAL A 72 5.36 19.08 -11.98
C VAL A 72 4.57 19.93 -12.96
N THR A 73 4.93 19.83 -14.21
CA THR A 73 4.16 20.46 -15.30
C THR A 73 3.30 19.38 -15.93
N THR A 74 2.00 19.59 -15.96
CA THR A 74 1.09 18.67 -16.64
C THR A 74 0.89 19.07 -18.10
N LYS A 75 0.55 18.09 -18.94
CA LYS A 75 0.34 18.30 -20.35
C LYS A 75 -0.70 19.39 -20.60
N SER A 76 -0.38 20.26 -21.54
CA SER A 76 -1.26 21.32 -22.05
C SER A 76 -1.76 20.97 -23.44
N ALA A 77 -2.92 21.46 -23.77
CA ALA A 77 -3.44 21.35 -25.13
C ALA A 77 -2.57 22.15 -26.10
N LYS A 78 -2.31 21.58 -27.26
CA LYS A 78 -1.59 22.22 -28.37
C LYS A 78 -2.56 22.53 -29.48
N GLU A 79 -2.23 23.54 -30.30
CA GLU A 79 -2.94 23.82 -31.54
C GLU A 79 -2.89 22.62 -32.45
N GLY A 80 -3.99 22.32 -33.11
CA GLY A 80 -4.08 21.24 -34.06
C GLY A 80 -5.42 20.50 -34.03
N ARG A 81 -5.52 19.48 -34.87
CA ARG A 81 -6.69 18.60 -34.92
C ARG A 81 -6.88 17.86 -33.59
N VAL A 82 -8.12 17.52 -33.30
CA VAL A 82 -8.43 16.69 -32.13
C VAL A 82 -7.64 15.38 -32.21
N LYS A 83 -6.88 15.13 -31.13
CA LYS A 83 -6.09 13.92 -30.95
C LYS A 83 -6.62 13.18 -29.73
N VAL A 84 -6.94 11.90 -29.90
CA VAL A 84 -7.28 10.98 -28.82
C VAL A 84 -6.08 10.05 -28.60
N SER A 85 -5.64 9.92 -27.38
CA SER A 85 -4.61 8.95 -26.99
C SER A 85 -5.12 8.08 -25.84
N TYR A 86 -4.81 6.81 -25.92
CA TYR A 86 -5.04 5.83 -24.88
C TYR A 86 -3.71 5.24 -24.43
N ASP A 87 -3.53 5.15 -23.13
CA ASP A 87 -2.40 4.50 -22.48
C ASP A 87 -2.93 3.58 -21.41
N GLY A 88 -2.50 2.32 -21.43
CA GLY A 88 -2.95 1.35 -20.45
C GLY A 88 -1.97 0.20 -20.29
N TYR A 89 -2.01 -0.43 -19.10
CA TYR A 89 -1.26 -1.63 -18.82
C TYR A 89 -2.02 -2.57 -17.90
N VAL A 90 -1.62 -3.83 -17.96
CA VAL A 90 -2.05 -4.89 -17.05
C VAL A 90 -0.79 -5.49 -16.43
N GLN A 91 -0.80 -5.68 -15.12
CA GLN A 91 0.31 -6.24 -14.36
C GLN A 91 -0.19 -7.37 -13.46
N VAL A 92 0.52 -8.49 -13.47
CA VAL A 92 0.31 -9.60 -12.54
C VAL A 92 1.39 -9.54 -11.46
N LYS A 93 0.98 -9.63 -10.21
CA LYS A 93 1.87 -9.60 -9.04
C LYS A 93 1.77 -10.93 -8.29
N ASN A 94 2.91 -11.55 -8.04
CA ASN A 94 3.02 -12.77 -7.25
C ASN A 94 4.08 -12.59 -6.17
N VAL A 95 3.94 -13.33 -5.09
CA VAL A 95 5.02 -13.49 -4.12
C VAL A 95 6.10 -14.38 -4.74
N SER A 96 7.32 -13.89 -4.81
CA SER A 96 8.42 -14.64 -5.42
C SER A 96 8.96 -15.74 -4.51
N LYS A 97 8.92 -15.54 -3.21
CA LYS A 97 9.37 -16.49 -2.19
C LYS A 97 8.69 -16.20 -0.86
N THR A 98 8.20 -17.23 -0.21
CA THR A 98 7.76 -17.25 1.19
C THR A 98 8.86 -17.85 2.07
N LEU A 99 8.79 -17.62 3.37
CA LEU A 99 9.61 -18.34 4.33
C LEU A 99 9.06 -19.76 4.48
N GLU A 100 9.94 -20.74 4.67
CA GLU A 100 9.52 -22.09 4.99
C GLU A 100 8.90 -22.10 6.39
N THR A 101 7.75 -22.75 6.52
CA THR A 101 7.06 -22.97 7.80
C THR A 101 7.46 -24.31 8.37
N LEU A 102 7.31 -24.48 9.68
CA LEU A 102 7.64 -25.74 10.36
C LEU A 102 6.70 -26.87 9.91
N SER A 103 7.24 -28.05 9.68
CA SER A 103 6.45 -29.27 9.59
C SER A 103 5.73 -29.55 10.92
N ALA A 104 4.74 -30.41 10.90
CA ALA A 104 4.01 -30.82 12.09
C ALA A 104 4.94 -31.36 13.19
N GLN A 105 5.89 -32.20 12.80
CA GLN A 105 6.84 -32.79 13.73
C GLN A 105 7.81 -31.78 14.32
N GLU A 106 8.33 -30.87 13.51
CA GLU A 106 9.21 -29.78 13.96
C GLU A 106 8.46 -28.82 14.88
N TYR A 107 7.22 -28.50 14.57
CA TYR A 107 6.38 -27.64 15.41
C TYR A 107 6.14 -28.27 16.79
N VAL A 108 5.81 -29.57 16.84
CA VAL A 108 5.65 -30.30 18.10
C VAL A 108 6.96 -30.34 18.89
N LEU A 109 8.08 -30.64 18.23
CA LEU A 109 9.39 -30.68 18.87
C LEU A 109 9.79 -29.31 19.45
N HIS A 110 9.56 -28.25 18.68
CA HIS A 110 9.82 -26.89 19.14
C HIS A 110 9.04 -26.56 20.42
N ASN A 111 7.72 -26.82 20.42
CA ASN A 111 6.88 -26.56 21.59
C ASN A 111 7.27 -27.43 22.80
N TRP A 112 7.59 -28.70 22.55
CA TRP A 112 8.01 -29.61 23.62
C TRP A 112 9.33 -29.19 24.27
N SER A 113 10.33 -28.86 23.44
CA SER A 113 11.63 -28.40 23.90
C SER A 113 11.53 -27.07 24.67
N TYR A 114 10.72 -26.15 24.16
CA TYR A 114 10.48 -24.87 24.78
C TYR A 114 9.77 -25.04 26.13
N ALA A 115 8.74 -25.87 26.21
CA ALA A 115 8.01 -26.14 27.43
C ALA A 115 8.91 -26.80 28.50
N ALA A 116 9.79 -27.72 28.11
CA ALA A 116 10.77 -28.33 28.99
C ALA A 116 11.70 -27.30 29.67
N SER A 117 12.09 -26.27 28.91
CA SER A 117 12.91 -25.16 29.46
C SER A 117 12.15 -24.26 30.45
N ARG A 118 10.83 -24.34 30.50
CA ARG A 118 9.95 -23.51 31.35
C ARG A 118 9.45 -24.21 32.59
N GLY A 119 9.79 -25.48 32.79
CA GLY A 119 9.49 -26.28 33.94
C GLY A 119 8.46 -27.39 33.70
N THR A 120 8.36 -28.30 34.67
CA THR A 120 7.62 -29.56 34.54
C THR A 120 6.12 -29.40 34.30
N ALA A 121 5.49 -28.37 34.88
CA ALA A 121 4.05 -28.12 34.64
C ALA A 121 3.76 -27.74 33.20
N ASN A 122 4.63 -26.93 32.57
CA ASN A 122 4.51 -26.54 31.20
C ASN A 122 4.79 -27.71 30.25
N GLN A 123 5.79 -28.50 30.58
CA GLN A 123 6.10 -29.71 29.85
C GLN A 123 4.93 -30.71 29.86
N ASP A 124 4.34 -30.98 31.03
CA ASP A 124 3.19 -31.91 31.19
C ASP A 124 1.97 -31.41 30.36
N ALA A 125 1.73 -30.10 30.33
CA ALA A 125 0.64 -29.52 29.55
C ALA A 125 0.85 -29.74 28.04
N VAL A 126 2.06 -29.54 27.52
CA VAL A 126 2.39 -29.76 26.08
C VAL A 126 2.36 -31.25 25.75
N GLU A 127 2.89 -32.10 26.62
CA GLU A 127 2.84 -33.55 26.47
C GLU A 127 1.40 -34.06 26.43
N LYS A 128 0.54 -33.56 27.30
CA LYS A 128 -0.90 -33.87 27.29
C LYS A 128 -1.58 -33.39 26.01
N TYR A 129 -1.27 -32.17 25.58
CA TYR A 129 -1.90 -31.59 24.37
C TYR A 129 -1.54 -32.36 23.11
N PHE A 130 -0.28 -32.69 22.89
CA PHE A 130 0.18 -33.39 21.70
C PHE A 130 0.23 -34.93 21.87
N GLY A 131 -0.14 -35.48 23.01
CA GLY A 131 -0.05 -36.91 23.24
C GLY A 131 1.39 -37.43 23.30
N LEU A 132 2.30 -36.69 23.95
CA LEU A 132 3.74 -37.01 24.03
C LEU A 132 4.10 -37.73 25.31
N GLY A 133 5.27 -38.37 25.29
CA GLY A 133 5.77 -39.11 26.43
C GLY A 133 4.96 -40.37 26.75
N SER A 134 5.50 -41.24 27.62
CA SER A 134 4.87 -42.51 27.95
C SER A 134 3.53 -42.38 28.67
N LYS A 135 3.29 -41.24 29.34
CA LYS A 135 2.05 -40.93 30.06
C LYS A 135 0.86 -40.65 29.13
N TYR A 136 1.12 -40.10 27.95
CA TYR A 136 0.10 -39.58 27.02
C TYR A 136 0.12 -40.24 25.64
N GLY A 137 0.76 -41.38 25.45
CA GLY A 137 0.71 -42.17 24.23
C GLY A 137 1.98 -42.16 23.41
N ASN A 138 2.91 -41.25 23.62
CA ASN A 138 4.20 -41.16 22.96
C ASN A 138 4.13 -41.01 21.40
N HIS A 139 3.19 -40.19 20.93
CA HIS A 139 2.89 -40.02 19.51
C HIS A 139 3.85 -39.11 18.73
N TYR A 140 5.02 -38.74 19.26
CA TYR A 140 5.94 -37.81 18.59
C TYR A 140 6.32 -38.26 17.16
N ALA A 141 6.60 -39.55 16.97
CA ALA A 141 6.97 -40.08 15.65
C ALA A 141 5.82 -40.04 14.64
N ASP A 142 4.58 -40.14 15.11
CA ASP A 142 3.39 -40.15 14.27
C ASP A 142 3.14 -38.79 13.61
N TYR A 143 3.63 -37.70 14.22
CA TYR A 143 3.55 -36.35 13.64
C TYR A 143 4.34 -36.19 12.33
N ALA A 144 5.27 -37.09 12.01
CA ALA A 144 5.91 -37.10 10.70
C ALA A 144 4.92 -37.32 9.55
N ASN A 145 3.77 -37.97 9.83
CA ASN A 145 2.72 -38.28 8.85
C ASN A 145 1.56 -37.24 8.92
N VAL A 146 1.58 -36.29 9.84
CA VAL A 146 0.56 -35.24 9.96
C VAL A 146 0.91 -34.10 9.02
N LYS A 147 -0.05 -33.72 8.17
CA LYS A 147 0.14 -32.58 7.26
C LYS A 147 -0.01 -31.27 8.03
N ALA A 148 1.05 -30.48 8.03
CA ALA A 148 0.98 -29.10 8.50
C ALA A 148 0.23 -28.23 7.47
N HIS A 149 -0.53 -27.24 7.97
CA HIS A 149 -1.20 -26.25 7.13
C HIS A 149 -0.35 -24.99 7.03
N ASP A 150 -0.12 -24.52 5.82
CA ASP A 150 0.59 -23.24 5.58
C ASP A 150 -0.42 -22.12 5.36
N TYR A 151 -0.65 -21.34 6.40
CA TYR A 151 -1.56 -20.18 6.34
C TYR A 151 -1.06 -19.05 5.46
N THR A 152 0.19 -19.06 5.03
CA THR A 152 0.69 -18.06 4.09
C THR A 152 0.05 -18.20 2.72
N ASP A 153 -0.26 -19.42 2.32
CA ASP A 153 -0.96 -19.71 1.06
C ASP A 153 -2.41 -19.20 1.09
N ASP A 154 -3.03 -19.18 2.27
CA ASP A 154 -4.41 -18.71 2.42
C ASP A 154 -4.52 -17.19 2.44
N VAL A 155 -3.50 -16.51 2.96
CA VAL A 155 -3.51 -15.04 3.11
C VAL A 155 -2.85 -14.31 1.95
N LEU A 156 -2.12 -15.03 1.08
CA LEU A 156 -1.45 -14.48 -0.08
C LEU A 156 -2.13 -14.96 -1.37
N ARG A 157 -2.16 -14.11 -2.37
CA ARG A 157 -2.76 -14.42 -3.67
C ARG A 157 -1.95 -13.84 -4.83
N THR A 158 -2.16 -14.38 -6.01
CA THR A 158 -1.85 -13.69 -7.24
C THR A 158 -2.78 -12.48 -7.38
N ALA A 159 -2.23 -11.29 -7.60
CA ALA A 159 -2.97 -10.06 -7.69
C ALA A 159 -2.83 -9.43 -9.08
N LEU A 160 -3.91 -8.78 -9.53
CA LEU A 160 -3.98 -8.12 -10.82
C LEU A 160 -4.05 -6.61 -10.62
N THR A 161 -3.22 -5.88 -11.37
CA THR A 161 -3.33 -4.43 -11.51
C THR A 161 -3.66 -4.11 -12.95
N HIS A 162 -4.63 -3.23 -13.17
CA HIS A 162 -4.87 -2.66 -14.49
C HIS A 162 -5.03 -1.14 -14.40
N ASN A 163 -4.52 -0.46 -15.41
CA ASN A 163 -4.55 1.00 -15.53
C ASN A 163 -5.01 1.37 -16.94
N HIS A 164 -5.87 2.38 -17.03
CA HIS A 164 -6.41 2.89 -18.28
C HIS A 164 -6.45 4.40 -18.22
N ASN A 165 -5.84 5.06 -19.20
CA ASN A 165 -5.83 6.52 -19.32
C ASN A 165 -6.24 6.91 -20.74
N VAL A 166 -7.20 7.81 -20.84
CA VAL A 166 -7.64 8.41 -22.12
C VAL A 166 -7.39 9.90 -22.06
N ASN A 167 -6.72 10.44 -23.07
CA ASN A 167 -6.50 11.88 -23.20
C ASN A 167 -7.04 12.34 -24.54
N ILE A 168 -7.84 13.39 -24.52
CA ILE A 168 -8.41 14.04 -25.70
C ILE A 168 -7.90 15.47 -25.70
N SER A 169 -7.18 15.87 -26.72
CA SER A 169 -6.62 17.21 -26.83
C SER A 169 -6.77 17.77 -28.25
N GLY A 170 -6.93 19.06 -28.35
CA GLY A 170 -7.01 19.75 -29.64
C GLY A 170 -7.27 21.22 -29.45
N GLY A 171 -7.23 21.98 -30.53
CA GLY A 171 -7.50 23.39 -30.43
C GLY A 171 -7.16 24.16 -31.69
N THR A 172 -7.55 25.42 -31.66
CA THR A 172 -7.20 26.44 -32.65
C THR A 172 -6.09 27.34 -32.10
N ASP A 173 -5.70 28.35 -32.86
CA ASP A 173 -4.85 29.44 -32.39
C ASP A 173 -5.36 30.11 -31.08
N LYS A 174 -6.71 30.21 -30.94
CA LYS A 174 -7.35 30.94 -29.85
C LYS A 174 -7.86 30.06 -28.74
N THR A 175 -8.25 28.81 -28.99
CA THR A 175 -8.84 27.91 -28.02
C THR A 175 -8.07 26.59 -28.00
N LYS A 176 -7.53 26.20 -26.85
CA LYS A 176 -6.83 24.94 -26.68
C LYS A 176 -7.45 24.19 -25.51
N VAL A 177 -7.81 22.92 -25.73
CA VAL A 177 -8.51 22.11 -24.74
C VAL A 177 -7.83 20.77 -24.57
N ILE A 178 -7.68 20.30 -23.35
CA ILE A 178 -7.33 18.93 -23.02
C ILE A 178 -8.28 18.39 -21.97
N PHE A 179 -8.75 17.19 -22.21
CA PHE A 179 -9.52 16.39 -21.27
C PHE A 179 -8.80 15.07 -21.03
N SER A 180 -8.67 14.67 -19.78
CA SER A 180 -8.05 13.40 -19.39
C SER A 180 -8.95 12.64 -18.45
N LEU A 181 -9.06 11.32 -18.65
CA LEU A 181 -9.77 10.39 -17.80
C LEU A 181 -8.86 9.21 -17.51
N GLY A 182 -8.60 8.92 -16.25
CA GLY A 182 -7.75 7.84 -15.81
C GLY A 182 -8.44 6.97 -14.77
N TYR A 183 -8.27 5.66 -14.90
CA TYR A 183 -8.73 4.68 -13.91
C TYR A 183 -7.63 3.66 -13.63
N ILE A 184 -7.37 3.40 -12.37
CA ILE A 184 -6.51 2.31 -11.92
C ILE A 184 -7.25 1.44 -10.91
N ASN A 185 -7.12 0.13 -11.06
CA ASN A 185 -7.45 -0.85 -10.04
C ASN A 185 -6.18 -1.63 -9.73
N ASP A 186 -5.76 -1.58 -8.48
CA ASP A 186 -4.51 -2.15 -7.99
C ASP A 186 -4.81 -3.14 -6.85
N GLU A 187 -4.89 -4.42 -7.19
CA GLU A 187 -5.07 -5.47 -6.19
C GLU A 187 -3.76 -5.75 -5.45
N GLY A 188 -3.86 -6.00 -4.15
CA GLY A 188 -2.73 -6.43 -3.33
C GLY A 188 -2.55 -7.94 -3.31
N ILE A 189 -1.30 -8.36 -3.14
CA ILE A 189 -0.94 -9.79 -2.96
C ILE A 189 -1.48 -10.39 -1.66
N LYS A 190 -1.84 -9.56 -0.68
CA LYS A 190 -2.57 -9.98 0.50
C LYS A 190 -4.07 -9.95 0.20
N ILE A 191 -4.82 -10.97 0.64
CA ILE A 191 -6.29 -10.97 0.51
C ILE A 191 -6.90 -9.72 1.18
N ASN A 192 -8.05 -9.26 0.71
CA ASN A 192 -8.75 -8.07 1.20
C ASN A 192 -7.91 -6.79 1.19
N SER A 193 -6.93 -6.69 0.29
CA SER A 193 -6.20 -5.45 0.06
C SER A 193 -6.30 -5.03 -1.39
N ASP A 194 -6.80 -3.82 -1.62
CA ASP A 194 -7.00 -3.24 -2.94
C ASP A 194 -7.00 -1.71 -2.88
N TYR A 195 -6.69 -1.11 -4.00
CA TYR A 195 -6.76 0.32 -4.23
C TYR A 195 -7.34 0.59 -5.60
N ASN A 196 -8.34 1.44 -5.66
CA ASN A 196 -8.82 1.95 -6.94
C ASN A 196 -8.86 3.48 -6.92
N ARG A 197 -8.63 4.07 -8.10
CA ARG A 197 -8.63 5.51 -8.27
C ARG A 197 -9.17 5.89 -9.63
N LEU A 198 -10.09 6.85 -9.62
CA LEU A 198 -10.60 7.56 -10.78
C LEU A 198 -10.07 8.98 -10.77
N ASN A 199 -9.51 9.43 -11.90
CA ASN A 199 -9.11 10.81 -12.13
C ASN A 199 -9.83 11.34 -13.33
N ALA A 200 -10.28 12.58 -13.25
CA ALA A 200 -10.76 13.34 -14.41
C ALA A 200 -10.12 14.73 -14.35
N SER A 201 -9.54 15.18 -15.45
CA SER A 201 -8.99 16.54 -15.55
C SER A 201 -9.42 17.20 -16.85
N PHE A 202 -9.60 18.51 -16.76
CA PHE A 202 -9.99 19.37 -17.88
C PHE A 202 -9.21 20.67 -17.80
N LYS A 203 -8.52 21.00 -18.89
CA LYS A 203 -7.86 22.29 -19.04
C LYS A 203 -8.31 22.97 -20.31
N ILE A 204 -8.55 24.26 -20.22
CA ILE A 204 -8.82 25.12 -21.36
C ILE A 204 -7.96 26.37 -21.28
N ARG A 205 -7.31 26.71 -22.37
CA ARG A 205 -6.73 28.03 -22.61
C ARG A 205 -7.53 28.71 -23.70
N GLN A 206 -8.06 29.88 -23.41
CA GLN A 206 -8.87 30.67 -24.32
C GLN A 206 -8.27 32.07 -24.43
N GLN A 207 -7.89 32.47 -25.65
CA GLN A 207 -7.57 33.85 -25.96
C GLN A 207 -8.88 34.62 -26.11
N LEU A 208 -9.20 35.50 -25.15
CA LEU A 208 -10.41 36.30 -25.13
C LEU A 208 -10.25 37.55 -26.00
N ALA A 209 -9.05 38.12 -26.05
CA ALA A 209 -8.66 39.22 -26.88
C ALA A 209 -7.17 39.07 -27.28
N LYS A 210 -6.65 39.90 -28.17
CA LYS A 210 -5.23 39.82 -28.60
C LYS A 210 -4.23 39.94 -27.47
N THR A 211 -4.63 40.56 -26.35
CA THR A 211 -3.81 40.84 -25.18
C THR A 211 -4.37 40.17 -23.93
N LEU A 212 -5.40 39.32 -24.02
CA LEU A 212 -6.11 38.78 -22.85
C LEU A 212 -6.34 37.27 -23.04
N ASP A 213 -5.70 36.49 -22.17
CA ASP A 213 -5.80 35.05 -22.11
C ASP A 213 -6.49 34.59 -20.82
N LEU A 214 -7.35 33.59 -20.92
CA LEU A 214 -7.98 32.88 -19.81
C LEU A 214 -7.49 31.46 -19.80
N ASP A 215 -6.91 31.02 -18.68
CA ASP A 215 -6.54 29.64 -18.41
C ASP A 215 -7.45 29.10 -17.29
N VAL A 216 -8.10 27.96 -17.53
CA VAL A 216 -8.89 27.24 -16.53
C VAL A 216 -8.38 25.82 -16.46
N ASP A 217 -8.14 25.36 -15.24
CA ASP A 217 -7.78 23.98 -14.92
C ASP A 217 -8.76 23.44 -13.90
N PHE A 218 -9.24 22.24 -14.12
CA PHE A 218 -10.14 21.53 -13.23
C PHE A 218 -9.71 20.08 -13.11
N ARG A 219 -9.60 19.57 -11.87
CA ARG A 219 -9.22 18.19 -11.60
C ARG A 219 -10.09 17.59 -10.52
N TYR A 220 -10.63 16.43 -10.79
CA TYR A 220 -11.33 15.57 -9.86
C TYR A 220 -10.56 14.27 -9.65
N THR A 221 -10.42 13.86 -8.41
CA THR A 221 -9.82 12.57 -8.05
C THR A 221 -10.67 11.92 -6.96
N GLU A 222 -10.99 10.67 -7.17
CA GLU A 222 -11.66 9.82 -6.19
C GLU A 222 -10.85 8.54 -6.03
N SER A 223 -10.57 8.14 -4.78
CA SER A 223 -9.85 6.91 -4.50
C SER A 223 -10.44 6.17 -3.32
N ASN A 224 -10.46 4.85 -3.44
CA ASN A 224 -10.81 3.92 -2.39
C ASN A 224 -9.63 3.01 -2.12
N MET A 225 -9.33 2.78 -0.86
CA MET A 225 -8.32 1.85 -0.40
C MET A 225 -8.92 0.94 0.64
N ASN A 226 -8.70 -0.36 0.49
CA ASN A 226 -9.11 -1.38 1.42
C ASN A 226 -7.88 -2.12 1.97
N GLY A 227 -7.94 -2.57 3.22
CA GLY A 227 -6.89 -3.38 3.82
C GLY A 227 -5.57 -2.65 4.09
N GLN A 228 -5.59 -1.31 4.21
CA GLN A 228 -4.45 -0.56 4.71
C GLN A 228 -4.20 -0.97 6.16
N GLU A 229 -3.06 -1.59 6.41
CA GLU A 229 -2.63 -1.86 7.78
C GLU A 229 -2.28 -0.53 8.45
N GLY A 230 -3.01 -0.20 9.50
CA GLY A 230 -2.52 0.77 10.48
C GLY A 230 -1.23 0.22 11.07
N VAL A 231 -0.25 1.08 11.34
CA VAL A 231 0.98 0.73 12.06
C VAL A 231 0.59 0.46 13.51
N THR A 232 -0.06 -0.65 13.75
CA THR A 232 -0.39 -1.12 15.09
C THR A 232 0.68 -2.10 15.52
N ASN A 233 1.70 -1.58 16.19
CA ASN A 233 2.58 -2.26 17.16
C ASN A 233 2.78 -3.79 16.99
N GLY A 234 3.04 -4.27 15.78
CA GLY A 234 3.48 -5.66 15.54
C GLY A 234 2.48 -6.78 15.87
N LYS A 235 1.32 -6.47 16.39
CA LYS A 235 0.31 -7.46 16.83
C LYS A 235 -0.81 -7.74 15.83
N GLY A 236 -0.65 -7.46 14.58
CA GLY A 236 -1.75 -7.62 13.64
C GLY A 236 -1.36 -7.52 12.19
N SER A 237 -0.10 -7.54 11.89
CA SER A 237 0.30 -7.72 10.52
C SER A 237 -0.06 -9.14 10.10
N ASN A 238 -1.10 -9.22 9.37
CA ASN A 238 -1.81 -10.44 9.04
C ASN A 238 -0.96 -11.48 8.31
N VAL A 239 0.07 -11.04 7.57
CA VAL A 239 1.04 -11.93 6.93
C VAL A 239 2.00 -12.52 7.99
N SER A 240 2.50 -11.71 8.94
CA SER A 240 3.34 -12.23 10.01
C SER A 240 2.56 -13.14 10.97
N GLY A 241 1.26 -12.93 11.10
CA GLY A 241 0.36 -13.81 11.82
C GLY A 241 0.27 -15.20 11.18
N ALA A 242 0.20 -15.26 9.85
CA ALA A 242 0.17 -16.53 9.12
C ALA A 242 1.41 -17.39 9.35
N TYR A 243 2.60 -16.78 9.45
CA TYR A 243 3.83 -17.50 9.80
C TYR A 243 3.91 -17.96 11.24
N ARG A 244 3.16 -17.36 12.15
CA ARG A 244 3.22 -17.64 13.60
C ARG A 244 2.07 -18.47 14.08
N TYR A 245 1.00 -18.57 13.31
CA TYR A 245 -0.15 -19.37 13.70
C TYR A 245 0.21 -20.85 13.71
N ARG A 246 -0.43 -21.61 14.60
CA ARG A 246 -0.17 -23.04 14.72
C ARG A 246 -0.50 -23.76 13.41
N PRO A 247 0.45 -24.51 12.84
CA PRO A 247 0.25 -25.20 11.56
C PRO A 247 -0.60 -26.48 11.69
N ILE A 248 -0.82 -26.92 12.92
CA ILE A 248 -1.65 -28.09 13.28
C ILE A 248 -2.41 -27.81 14.57
N ASP A 249 -3.55 -28.43 14.72
CA ASP A 249 -4.14 -28.69 16.03
C ASP A 249 -3.49 -29.94 16.65
N ASN A 250 -4.10 -30.54 17.66
CA ASN A 250 -3.59 -31.71 18.34
C ASN A 250 -4.27 -33.02 17.86
N PRO A 251 -4.13 -33.46 16.60
CA PRO A 251 -4.89 -34.57 16.06
C PRO A 251 -4.63 -35.91 16.77
N LEU A 252 -3.52 -36.01 17.49
CA LEU A 252 -3.12 -37.22 18.23
C LEU A 252 -3.22 -37.02 19.74
N GLY A 253 -3.55 -35.82 20.21
CA GLY A 253 -3.75 -35.50 21.63
C GLY A 253 -5.19 -35.74 22.10
N GLY A 254 -5.34 -35.95 23.40
CA GLY A 254 -6.64 -36.26 24.03
C GLY A 254 -7.44 -35.05 24.51
N VAL A 255 -6.95 -33.82 24.33
CA VAL A 255 -7.55 -32.59 24.89
C VAL A 255 -7.56 -31.49 23.84
N SER A 256 -8.57 -30.63 23.89
CA SER A 256 -8.68 -29.49 23.00
C SER A 256 -7.74 -28.36 23.41
N TYR A 257 -7.43 -27.48 22.45
CA TYR A 257 -6.62 -26.28 22.73
C TYR A 257 -7.25 -25.40 23.82
N SER A 258 -8.56 -25.24 23.82
CA SER A 258 -9.28 -24.43 24.81
C SER A 258 -9.16 -25.00 26.22
N GLU A 259 -9.04 -26.32 26.39
CA GLU A 259 -8.85 -26.97 27.71
C GLU A 259 -7.46 -26.74 28.26
N VAL A 260 -6.45 -26.55 27.42
CA VAL A 260 -5.06 -26.34 27.81
C VAL A 260 -4.70 -24.86 27.88
N ALA A 261 -5.26 -24.05 27.03
CA ALA A 261 -4.92 -22.62 26.90
C ALA A 261 -5.37 -21.74 28.06
N SER A 262 -6.30 -22.19 28.90
CA SER A 262 -6.80 -21.40 30.06
C SER A 262 -5.75 -21.14 31.14
N GLY A 263 -4.64 -21.85 31.12
CA GLY A 263 -3.56 -21.70 32.10
C GLY A 263 -2.16 -21.70 31.50
N PHE A 264 -2.02 -21.79 30.18
CA PHE A 264 -0.73 -22.01 29.54
C PHE A 264 -0.62 -21.24 28.20
N SER A 265 0.39 -20.41 28.08
CA SER A 265 0.76 -19.81 26.81
C SER A 265 1.66 -20.75 26.03
N PHE A 266 1.11 -21.41 25.02
CA PHE A 266 1.91 -22.20 24.09
C PHE A 266 2.90 -21.30 23.37
N GLY A 267 4.17 -21.59 23.53
CA GLY A 267 5.20 -20.97 22.76
C GLY A 267 5.74 -19.66 23.32
N VAL A 268 6.39 -18.93 22.48
CA VAL A 268 7.09 -17.68 22.78
C VAL A 268 6.09 -16.63 23.22
N ALA A 269 6.34 -15.99 24.36
CA ALA A 269 5.57 -14.84 24.81
C ALA A 269 5.40 -13.84 23.67
N ASN A 270 4.16 -13.52 23.27
CA ASN A 270 3.74 -12.63 22.18
C ASN A 270 3.26 -13.32 20.89
N ILE A 271 3.08 -14.64 20.84
CA ILE A 271 2.35 -15.25 19.71
C ILE A 271 0.87 -15.19 20.07
N ASP A 272 0.14 -14.39 19.33
CA ASP A 272 -1.32 -14.41 19.35
C ASP A 272 -1.80 -15.52 18.40
N ASP A 273 -1.77 -16.76 18.89
CA ASP A 273 -2.26 -17.94 18.17
C ASP A 273 -3.76 -18.20 18.40
N LYS A 274 -4.44 -17.27 19.05
CA LYS A 274 -5.88 -17.37 19.34
C LYS A 274 -6.75 -17.09 18.13
N HIS A 275 -6.25 -16.30 17.20
CA HIS A 275 -7.03 -15.86 16.05
C HIS A 275 -6.44 -16.42 14.75
N ASN A 276 -7.26 -17.14 14.00
CA ASN A 276 -6.91 -17.58 12.67
C ASN A 276 -6.58 -16.36 11.79
N PRO A 277 -5.41 -16.31 11.13
CA PRO A 277 -5.00 -15.16 10.34
C PRO A 277 -5.95 -14.83 9.19
N VAL A 278 -6.62 -15.82 8.61
CA VAL A 278 -7.61 -15.62 7.54
C VAL A 278 -8.88 -14.99 8.10
N GLU A 279 -9.38 -15.49 9.23
CA GLU A 279 -10.54 -14.91 9.92
C GLU A 279 -10.24 -13.48 10.33
N LEU A 280 -9.07 -13.23 10.92
CA LEU A 280 -8.67 -11.89 11.34
C LEU A 280 -8.62 -10.90 10.18
N ILE A 281 -8.12 -11.32 9.00
CA ILE A 281 -8.12 -10.47 7.80
C ILE A 281 -9.54 -10.19 7.31
N ASN A 282 -10.43 -11.15 7.42
CA ASN A 282 -11.81 -11.02 6.95
C ASN A 282 -12.66 -10.19 7.92
N ASP A 283 -12.41 -10.28 9.21
CA ASP A 283 -13.17 -9.57 10.25
C ASP A 283 -12.75 -8.11 10.39
N ILE A 284 -11.50 -7.78 10.06
CA ILE A 284 -11.02 -6.40 10.14
C ILE A 284 -11.39 -5.63 8.87
N THR A 285 -12.28 -4.67 9.02
CA THR A 285 -12.59 -3.70 7.96
C THR A 285 -11.76 -2.45 8.13
N ASN A 286 -10.84 -2.21 7.21
CA ASN A 286 -10.03 -0.99 7.16
C ASN A 286 -10.14 -0.38 5.76
N LYS A 287 -11.09 0.55 5.60
CA LYS A 287 -11.38 1.23 4.35
C LYS A 287 -11.09 2.72 4.47
N SER A 288 -10.38 3.26 3.49
CA SER A 288 -10.14 4.68 3.34
C SER A 288 -10.74 5.15 2.03
N TYR A 289 -11.51 6.20 2.10
CA TYR A 289 -12.11 6.86 0.96
C TYR A 289 -11.61 8.30 0.89
N SER A 290 -11.10 8.71 -0.26
CA SER A 290 -10.62 10.07 -0.48
C SER A 290 -11.23 10.64 -1.74
N ARG A 291 -11.70 11.89 -1.65
CA ARG A 291 -12.20 12.65 -2.78
C ARG A 291 -11.55 14.02 -2.78
N SER A 292 -11.00 14.41 -3.91
CA SER A 292 -10.34 15.71 -4.10
C SER A 292 -10.89 16.41 -5.32
N LEU A 293 -11.18 17.68 -5.16
CA LEU A 293 -11.60 18.58 -6.23
C LEU A 293 -10.65 19.78 -6.21
N ARG A 294 -10.02 20.06 -7.33
CA ARG A 294 -9.15 21.22 -7.51
C ARG A 294 -9.60 21.99 -8.72
N GLY A 295 -9.57 23.30 -8.63
CA GLY A 295 -9.85 24.18 -9.75
C GLY A 295 -9.01 25.44 -9.65
N SER A 296 -8.54 25.92 -10.78
CA SER A 296 -7.88 27.22 -10.90
C SER A 296 -8.36 27.95 -12.14
N ALA A 297 -8.41 29.26 -12.06
CA ALA A 297 -8.65 30.13 -13.19
C ALA A 297 -7.66 31.28 -13.13
N ALA A 298 -6.96 31.53 -14.22
CA ALA A 298 -6.01 32.63 -14.35
C ALA A 298 -6.36 33.48 -15.55
N LEU A 299 -6.35 34.78 -15.35
CA LEU A 299 -6.55 35.77 -16.40
C LEU A 299 -5.22 36.53 -16.59
N SER A 300 -4.64 36.40 -17.77
CA SER A 300 -3.39 37.07 -18.14
C SER A 300 -3.65 38.19 -19.11
N TRP A 301 -3.28 39.41 -18.72
CA TRP A 301 -3.48 40.59 -19.55
C TRP A 301 -2.14 41.29 -19.85
N GLU A 302 -1.81 41.33 -21.14
CA GLU A 302 -0.65 42.09 -21.65
C GLU A 302 -1.06 43.56 -21.85
N ILE A 303 -0.67 44.43 -20.92
CA ILE A 303 -1.10 45.84 -20.87
C ILE A 303 -0.29 46.72 -21.84
N VAL A 304 0.96 46.36 -22.05
CA VAL A 304 1.89 47.10 -22.91
C VAL A 304 2.64 46.11 -23.80
N LYS A 305 2.75 46.43 -25.05
CA LYS A 305 3.55 45.68 -26.02
C LYS A 305 4.91 46.33 -26.18
#